data_66e8a3a5977bb2b5859cb2cfefbd1873
#
_entry.id   66e8a3a5977bb2b5859cb2cfefbd1873
#
_cell.length_a   1.000
_cell.length_b   1.000
_cell.length_c   1.000
_cell.angle_alpha   90.00
_cell.angle_beta   90.00
_cell.angle_gamma   90.00
#
_symmetry.space_group_name_H-M   'P 1'
#
loop_
_entity.id
_entity.type
_entity.pdbx_description
1 polymer ?
#
loop_
_entity_poly.entity_id
_entity_poly.type
_entity_poly.pdbx_seq_one_letter_code
_entity_poly.pdbx_strand_id
1 'polypeptide(L)'
;MPSLIRKRVLRGLVAVFTIIPAAAVAQAPKAATYITDEEVKAVNATPGIDRTIRVVDIGNQHFAVGIIHRGATGGAARGTGAAGGGAAATGARSGAPGGGGAGRGADTAAAAPCGEQASTPPAGGVPGGIAHDSQTEGYLIVSGSGTLITGGRIVNGRKSAPEAEVTKVLNGPSCSGIMAGDLVKKVLKTGDIVIIPAGVPHGWTDITDHVDYLSFRPSDHVLEAGYVHPAIKK
;
A
#
# COMPACT_ATOMS: atom_id res chain seq x y z
N MET A 1 89.04 -9.01 -7.68
CA MET A 1 87.95 -9.19 -8.66
C MET A 1 86.71 -9.58 -7.83
N PRO A 2 85.71 -8.68 -7.59
CA PRO A 2 84.45 -9.10 -6.90
C PRO A 2 83.40 -9.43 -7.91
N SER A 3 82.72 -10.55 -7.67
CA SER A 3 81.62 -11.14 -8.41
C SER A 3 80.31 -10.36 -8.14
N LEU A 4 79.67 -9.88 -9.21
CA LEU A 4 78.39 -9.23 -9.18
C LEU A 4 77.24 -10.28 -9.22
N ILE A 5 76.56 -10.44 -8.05
CA ILE A 5 75.33 -11.26 -7.96
C ILE A 5 74.15 -10.38 -8.38
N ARG A 6 73.58 -10.67 -9.58
CA ARG A 6 72.32 -10.06 -10.06
C ARG A 6 71.12 -10.70 -9.34
N LYS A 7 70.47 -9.96 -8.48
CA LYS A 7 69.17 -10.33 -7.91
C LYS A 7 68.07 -10.13 -8.97
N ARG A 8 67.45 -11.22 -9.41
CA ARG A 8 66.22 -11.19 -10.24
C ARG A 8 65.04 -10.95 -9.33
N VAL A 9 64.36 -9.81 -9.48
CA VAL A 9 63.11 -9.50 -8.83
C VAL A 9 61.99 -10.12 -9.68
N LEU A 10 61.39 -11.18 -9.17
CA LEU A 10 60.20 -11.82 -9.78
C LEU A 10 58.98 -10.95 -9.43
N ARG A 11 58.45 -10.19 -10.36
CA ARG A 11 57.20 -9.47 -10.23
C ARG A 11 56.04 -10.44 -10.41
N GLY A 12 55.42 -10.86 -9.31
CA GLY A 12 54.18 -11.62 -9.31
C GLY A 12 53.00 -10.76 -9.77
N LEU A 13 52.41 -11.14 -10.90
CA LEU A 13 51.19 -10.53 -11.39
C LEU A 13 50.01 -11.14 -10.61
N VAL A 14 49.41 -10.37 -9.69
CA VAL A 14 48.17 -10.76 -9.00
C VAL A 14 47.02 -10.41 -9.91
N ALA A 15 46.41 -11.39 -10.54
CA ALA A 15 45.16 -11.22 -11.28
C ALA A 15 44.00 -11.14 -10.29
N VAL A 16 43.43 -9.97 -10.11
CA VAL A 16 42.20 -9.76 -9.34
C VAL A 16 41.02 -10.16 -10.23
N PHE A 17 40.44 -11.32 -9.98
CA PHE A 17 39.16 -11.73 -10.60
C PHE A 17 38.03 -10.98 -9.88
N THR A 18 37.50 -9.93 -10.47
CA THR A 18 36.24 -9.32 -10.05
C THR A 18 35.10 -10.25 -10.48
N ILE A 19 34.51 -10.94 -9.50
CA ILE A 19 33.25 -11.67 -9.68
C ILE A 19 32.14 -10.61 -9.75
N ILE A 20 31.67 -10.28 -10.95
CA ILE A 20 30.46 -9.49 -11.13
C ILE A 20 29.30 -10.42 -10.82
N PRO A 21 28.47 -10.16 -9.79
CA PRO A 21 27.27 -10.94 -9.55
C PRO A 21 26.37 -10.80 -10.79
N ALA A 22 26.05 -11.90 -11.45
CA ALA A 22 25.04 -11.93 -12.48
C ALA A 22 23.72 -11.54 -11.79
N ALA A 23 23.18 -10.37 -12.12
CA ALA A 23 21.82 -10.02 -11.75
C ALA A 23 20.91 -11.12 -12.29
N ALA A 24 20.23 -11.84 -11.40
CA ALA A 24 19.21 -12.80 -11.80
C ALA A 24 18.11 -12.00 -12.53
N VAL A 25 18.07 -12.10 -13.84
CA VAL A 25 16.97 -11.56 -14.63
C VAL A 25 15.74 -12.41 -14.25
N ALA A 26 14.77 -11.80 -13.55
CA ALA A 26 13.52 -12.47 -13.26
C ALA A 26 12.92 -12.96 -14.59
N GLN A 27 12.70 -14.26 -14.69
CA GLN A 27 12.18 -14.86 -15.91
C GLN A 27 10.69 -14.51 -16.00
N ALA A 28 10.27 -13.85 -17.07
CA ALA A 28 8.88 -13.51 -17.31
C ALA A 28 7.98 -14.75 -17.18
N PRO A 29 6.76 -14.62 -16.63
CA PRO A 29 5.84 -15.73 -16.46
C PRO A 29 5.52 -16.37 -17.82
N LYS A 30 5.51 -17.70 -17.88
CA LYS A 30 5.28 -18.46 -19.10
C LYS A 30 3.79 -18.65 -19.44
N ALA A 31 2.90 -18.31 -18.51
CA ALA A 31 1.46 -18.47 -18.64
C ALA A 31 0.70 -17.36 -17.90
N ALA A 32 -0.58 -17.18 -18.23
CA ALA A 32 -1.45 -16.27 -17.52
C ALA A 32 -1.72 -16.75 -16.09
N THR A 33 -1.88 -15.81 -15.17
CA THR A 33 -2.43 -16.07 -13.84
C THR A 33 -3.93 -15.87 -13.87
N TYR A 34 -4.66 -16.88 -13.40
CA TYR A 34 -6.11 -16.84 -13.30
C TYR A 34 -6.50 -16.56 -11.84
N ILE A 35 -7.47 -15.67 -11.66
CA ILE A 35 -8.15 -15.39 -10.40
C ILE A 35 -9.62 -15.68 -10.65
N THR A 36 -10.16 -16.70 -9.99
CA THR A 36 -11.55 -17.11 -10.20
C THR A 36 -12.53 -16.32 -9.34
N ASP A 37 -13.79 -16.34 -9.69
CA ASP A 37 -14.88 -15.74 -8.90
C ASP A 37 -14.93 -16.33 -7.48
N GLU A 38 -14.67 -17.63 -7.34
CA GLU A 38 -14.61 -18.32 -6.05
C GLU A 38 -13.46 -17.77 -5.18
N GLU A 39 -12.29 -17.50 -5.76
CA GLU A 39 -11.16 -16.90 -5.05
C GLU A 39 -11.49 -15.46 -4.61
N VAL A 40 -12.09 -14.66 -5.49
CA VAL A 40 -12.54 -13.30 -5.15
C VAL A 40 -13.52 -13.33 -3.99
N LYS A 41 -14.55 -14.20 -4.05
CA LYS A 41 -15.56 -14.36 -3.00
C LYS A 41 -14.95 -14.86 -1.69
N ALA A 42 -14.05 -15.84 -1.74
CA ALA A 42 -13.36 -16.35 -0.55
C ALA A 42 -12.57 -15.25 0.17
N VAL A 43 -11.85 -14.41 -0.58
CA VAL A 43 -11.11 -13.29 0.00
C VAL A 43 -12.07 -12.21 0.50
N ASN A 44 -13.13 -11.90 -0.24
CA ASN A 44 -14.11 -10.88 0.16
C ASN A 44 -14.88 -11.25 1.44
N ALA A 45 -15.03 -12.54 1.73
CA ALA A 45 -15.64 -13.01 2.97
C ALA A 45 -14.74 -12.88 4.21
N THR A 46 -13.46 -12.55 4.05
CA THR A 46 -12.55 -12.37 5.19
C THR A 46 -12.70 -10.98 5.81
N PRO A 47 -12.44 -10.82 7.12
CA PRO A 47 -12.45 -9.52 7.78
C PRO A 47 -11.40 -8.55 7.17
N GLY A 48 -11.70 -7.28 7.22
CA GLY A 48 -10.78 -6.22 6.78
C GLY A 48 -11.37 -5.35 5.67
N ILE A 49 -10.73 -4.23 5.42
CA ILE A 49 -11.11 -3.29 4.35
C ILE A 49 -10.37 -3.64 3.07
N ASP A 50 -9.05 -3.58 3.12
CA ASP A 50 -8.16 -3.79 1.98
C ASP A 50 -7.60 -5.22 2.04
N ARG A 51 -7.95 -6.06 1.08
CA ARG A 51 -7.54 -7.48 1.05
C ARG A 51 -6.93 -7.79 -0.30
N THR A 52 -5.65 -8.15 -0.27
CA THR A 52 -4.94 -8.56 -1.48
C THR A 52 -5.31 -9.98 -1.83
N ILE A 53 -5.69 -10.22 -3.07
CA ILE A 53 -5.97 -11.56 -3.60
C ILE A 53 -4.67 -12.23 -4.00
N ARG A 54 -3.90 -11.56 -4.88
CA ARG A 54 -2.59 -12.03 -5.38
C ARG A 54 -1.69 -10.87 -5.74
N VAL A 55 -0.37 -11.10 -5.65
CA VAL A 55 0.66 -10.26 -6.28
C VAL A 55 1.46 -11.13 -7.25
N VAL A 56 1.44 -10.78 -8.51
CA VAL A 56 2.04 -11.54 -9.61
C VAL A 56 3.24 -10.77 -10.16
N ASP A 57 4.37 -11.46 -10.35
CA ASP A 57 5.47 -10.95 -11.15
C ASP A 57 5.10 -11.13 -12.64
N ILE A 58 4.97 -10.03 -13.37
CA ILE A 58 4.70 -10.03 -14.81
C ILE A 58 5.93 -9.72 -15.65
N GLY A 59 7.12 -9.79 -15.04
CA GLY A 59 8.43 -9.64 -15.67
C GLY A 59 9.00 -8.23 -15.54
N ASN A 60 8.31 -7.22 -16.00
CA ASN A 60 8.73 -5.81 -15.89
C ASN A 60 8.10 -5.06 -14.72
N GLN A 61 7.11 -5.65 -14.06
CA GLN A 61 6.40 -5.07 -12.93
C GLN A 61 5.84 -6.17 -12.02
N HIS A 62 5.52 -5.81 -10.78
CA HIS A 62 4.64 -6.60 -9.94
C HIS A 62 3.21 -6.09 -10.07
N PHE A 63 2.26 -6.99 -10.22
CA PHE A 63 0.85 -6.66 -10.42
C PHE A 63 0.02 -7.24 -9.28
N ALA A 64 -0.54 -6.37 -8.44
CA ALA A 64 -1.45 -6.79 -7.39
C ALA A 64 -2.91 -6.68 -7.83
N VAL A 65 -3.70 -7.66 -7.39
CA VAL A 65 -5.16 -7.63 -7.47
C VAL A 65 -5.69 -7.75 -6.05
N GLY A 66 -6.56 -6.83 -5.67
CA GLY A 66 -7.21 -6.79 -4.37
C GLY A 66 -8.73 -6.63 -4.49
N ILE A 67 -9.44 -6.98 -3.42
CA ILE A 67 -10.85 -6.66 -3.22
C ILE A 67 -10.98 -5.77 -1.98
N ILE A 68 -11.64 -4.65 -2.13
CA ILE A 68 -11.78 -3.65 -1.08
C ILE A 68 -13.26 -3.51 -0.73
N HIS A 69 -13.56 -3.54 0.57
CA HIS A 69 -14.89 -3.29 1.11
C HIS A 69 -14.86 -2.05 2.00
N ARG A 70 -15.68 -1.07 1.69
CA ARG A 70 -15.87 0.11 2.53
C ARG A 70 -17.33 0.21 2.93
N GLY A 71 -17.57 0.24 4.23
CA GLY A 71 -18.88 0.46 4.80
C GLY A 71 -19.30 1.92 4.76
N ALA A 72 -20.50 2.20 5.27
CA ALA A 72 -21.08 3.54 5.30
C ALA A 72 -20.16 4.58 5.96
N THR A 73 -20.11 5.78 5.34
CA THR A 73 -19.42 6.96 5.88
C THR A 73 -20.45 7.91 6.49
N GLY A 74 -20.11 8.61 7.60
CA GLY A 74 -20.98 9.64 8.19
C GLY A 74 -21.92 9.17 9.30
N GLY A 75 -21.98 7.87 9.62
CA GLY A 75 -22.58 7.38 10.86
C GLY A 75 -21.59 7.51 12.00
N ALA A 76 -22.04 7.89 13.21
CA ALA A 76 -21.20 7.86 14.40
C ALA A 76 -20.56 6.47 14.50
N ALA A 77 -19.24 6.42 14.43
CA ALA A 77 -18.46 5.19 14.40
C ALA A 77 -18.82 4.31 15.61
N ARG A 78 -19.66 3.29 15.41
CA ARG A 78 -19.72 2.15 16.30
C ARG A 78 -18.51 1.29 15.98
N GLY A 79 -17.54 1.32 16.89
CA GLY A 79 -16.28 0.65 16.73
C GLY A 79 -16.46 -0.84 16.51
N THR A 80 -15.96 -1.30 15.37
CA THR A 80 -15.38 -2.61 15.21
C THR A 80 -14.17 -2.44 14.31
N GLY A 81 -13.02 -2.69 14.89
CA GLY A 81 -11.70 -2.39 14.43
C GLY A 81 -11.41 -2.63 12.97
N ALA A 82 -10.78 -1.65 12.37
CA ALA A 82 -9.88 -1.87 11.27
C ALA A 82 -8.90 -0.69 11.23
N ALA A 83 -7.69 -0.97 11.55
CA ALA A 83 -6.57 -0.07 11.32
C ALA A 83 -6.25 -0.05 9.83
N GLY A 84 -6.49 1.06 9.20
CA GLY A 84 -6.16 1.27 7.80
C GLY A 84 -6.45 2.70 7.37
N GLY A 85 -5.79 3.68 7.99
CA GLY A 85 -5.95 5.09 7.65
C GLY A 85 -5.97 5.93 8.92
N GLY A 86 -4.80 6.46 9.32
CA GLY A 86 -4.63 7.19 10.57
C GLY A 86 -5.55 8.40 10.69
N ALA A 87 -6.55 8.29 11.55
CA ALA A 87 -7.26 9.45 12.08
C ALA A 87 -6.58 9.84 13.40
N ALA A 88 -5.92 10.98 13.41
CA ALA A 88 -5.46 11.62 14.64
C ALA A 88 -6.67 12.17 15.39
N ALA A 89 -7.07 11.51 16.47
CA ALA A 89 -7.99 12.06 17.44
C ALA A 89 -7.22 12.94 18.43
N THR A 90 -7.49 14.23 18.41
CA THR A 90 -7.11 15.16 19.49
C THR A 90 -8.12 15.06 20.63
N GLY A 91 -7.64 14.66 21.75
CA GLY A 91 -7.92 14.92 23.13
C GLY A 91 -9.30 15.23 23.67
N ALA A 92 -9.77 14.39 24.57
CA ALA A 92 -10.19 14.81 25.91
C ALA A 92 -10.34 13.57 26.81
N ARG A 93 -9.75 13.66 28.01
CA ARG A 93 -9.73 12.63 29.06
C ARG A 93 -11.08 12.48 29.73
N SER A 94 -11.53 11.29 30.05
CA SER A 94 -11.97 10.95 31.42
C SER A 94 -12.39 9.47 31.54
N GLY A 95 -11.86 8.78 32.56
CA GLY A 95 -12.50 7.70 33.31
C GLY A 95 -12.38 6.26 32.81
N ALA A 96 -11.52 5.50 33.48
CA ALA A 96 -11.30 4.04 33.46
C ALA A 96 -12.51 3.24 34.08
N PRO A 97 -12.44 1.89 34.31
CA PRO A 97 -11.53 0.85 33.80
C PRO A 97 -12.25 -0.46 33.35
N GLY A 98 -11.55 -1.37 32.72
CA GLY A 98 -11.93 -2.78 32.77
C GLY A 98 -11.64 -3.65 31.55
N GLY A 99 -10.61 -4.51 31.64
CA GLY A 99 -10.67 -5.89 31.16
C GLY A 99 -10.06 -6.24 29.80
N GLY A 100 -8.81 -6.65 29.81
CA GLY A 100 -8.33 -7.94 29.30
C GLY A 100 -8.22 -8.18 27.80
N GLY A 101 -6.98 -8.39 27.34
CA GLY A 101 -6.77 -9.15 26.12
C GLY A 101 -5.47 -8.81 25.39
N ALA A 102 -4.46 -9.60 25.67
CA ALA A 102 -3.07 -9.52 25.22
C ALA A 102 -2.87 -9.34 23.71
N GLY A 103 -1.90 -8.50 23.38
CA GLY A 103 -1.40 -8.31 22.04
C GLY A 103 -0.44 -7.11 22.00
N ARG A 104 0.51 -7.04 22.95
CA ARG A 104 1.62 -6.08 22.87
C ARG A 104 2.66 -6.67 21.94
N GLY A 105 2.67 -6.25 20.70
CA GLY A 105 3.73 -6.46 19.76
C GLY A 105 4.34 -5.12 19.36
N ALA A 106 5.62 -4.96 19.72
CA ALA A 106 6.62 -4.04 19.21
C ALA A 106 6.27 -2.54 19.22
N ASP A 107 7.19 -1.78 19.80
CA ASP A 107 7.37 -0.33 19.70
C ASP A 107 7.20 0.14 18.25
N THR A 108 6.01 0.58 17.89
CA THR A 108 5.78 1.27 16.62
C THR A 108 6.35 2.67 16.79
N ALA A 109 7.57 2.86 16.31
CA ALA A 109 8.09 4.21 16.08
C ALA A 109 6.98 5.01 15.37
N ALA A 110 6.67 6.20 15.88
CA ALA A 110 5.61 7.04 15.31
C ALA A 110 5.87 7.20 13.81
N ALA A 111 4.89 6.84 12.98
CA ALA A 111 5.01 6.90 11.52
C ALA A 111 5.51 8.29 11.09
N ALA A 112 6.51 8.33 10.20
CA ALA A 112 7.12 9.58 9.75
C ALA A 112 6.07 10.53 9.15
N PRO A 113 6.15 11.84 9.40
CA PRO A 113 5.26 12.80 8.76
C PRO A 113 5.48 12.81 7.24
N CYS A 114 4.42 13.06 6.50
CA CYS A 114 4.44 13.20 5.04
C CYS A 114 3.39 14.22 4.58
N GLY A 115 3.49 14.64 3.32
CA GLY A 115 2.66 15.70 2.81
C GLY A 115 3.00 17.07 3.42
N GLU A 116 2.15 18.04 3.18
CA GLU A 116 2.29 19.37 3.76
C GLU A 116 2.01 19.33 5.26
N GLN A 117 2.84 20.00 6.06
CA GLN A 117 2.63 20.10 7.51
C GLN A 117 2.07 21.48 7.85
N ALA A 118 0.87 21.53 8.42
CA ALA A 118 0.18 22.76 8.81
C ALA A 118 -0.17 22.74 10.31
N SER A 119 0.02 23.86 10.99
CA SER A 119 -0.35 24.01 12.41
C SER A 119 -1.85 23.97 12.64
N THR A 120 -2.62 24.36 11.64
CA THR A 120 -4.09 24.34 11.65
C THR A 120 -4.58 23.49 10.47
N PRO A 121 -5.49 22.53 10.68
CA PRO A 121 -6.08 21.78 9.59
C PRO A 121 -6.71 22.72 8.54
N PRO A 122 -6.57 22.43 7.24
CA PRO A 122 -7.12 23.28 6.19
C PRO A 122 -8.65 23.30 6.24
N ALA A 123 -9.23 24.49 6.08
CA ALA A 123 -10.68 24.65 5.98
C ALA A 123 -11.21 23.85 4.77
N GLY A 124 -12.30 23.10 4.96
CA GLY A 124 -12.86 22.24 3.92
C GLY A 124 -12.02 20.99 3.60
N GLY A 125 -10.99 20.71 4.38
CA GLY A 125 -10.19 19.50 4.23
C GLY A 125 -11.02 18.23 4.46
N VAL A 126 -10.75 17.19 3.69
CA VAL A 126 -11.42 15.89 3.76
C VAL A 126 -10.48 14.90 4.46
N PRO A 127 -10.83 14.37 5.64
CA PRO A 127 -9.98 13.39 6.33
C PRO A 127 -10.00 12.04 5.63
N GLY A 128 -8.99 11.21 5.91
CA GLY A 128 -8.93 9.82 5.45
C GLY A 128 -8.47 9.65 4.01
N GLY A 129 -7.83 10.65 3.42
CA GLY A 129 -7.19 10.50 2.11
C GLY A 129 -5.87 9.74 2.19
N ILE A 130 -5.52 9.10 1.08
CA ILE A 130 -4.26 8.41 0.87
C ILE A 130 -3.67 8.77 -0.50
N ALA A 131 -2.35 8.81 -0.60
CA ALA A 131 -1.62 8.88 -1.86
C ALA A 131 -0.55 7.80 -1.85
N HIS A 132 -0.48 6.98 -2.90
CA HIS A 132 0.55 5.95 -3.07
C HIS A 132 1.74 6.53 -3.79
N ASP A 133 2.95 6.35 -3.24
CA ASP A 133 4.14 7.04 -3.74
C ASP A 133 4.46 6.66 -5.19
N SER A 134 4.28 5.40 -5.58
CA SER A 134 4.69 4.87 -6.89
C SER A 134 3.70 3.90 -7.52
N GLN A 135 2.48 3.79 -6.99
CA GLN A 135 1.48 2.87 -7.52
C GLN A 135 0.33 3.61 -8.18
N THR A 136 0.07 3.27 -9.43
CA THR A 136 -1.21 3.55 -10.10
C THR A 136 -2.24 2.54 -9.65
N GLU A 137 -3.48 2.98 -9.46
CA GLU A 137 -4.60 2.13 -9.14
C GLU A 137 -5.66 2.16 -10.22
N GLY A 138 -6.16 1.00 -10.61
CA GLY A 138 -7.38 0.85 -11.37
C GLY A 138 -8.46 0.27 -10.47
N TYR A 139 -9.66 0.87 -10.43
CA TYR A 139 -10.82 0.32 -9.72
C TYR A 139 -11.89 -0.11 -10.70
N LEU A 140 -12.53 -1.24 -10.40
CA LEU A 140 -13.81 -1.63 -10.98
C LEU A 140 -14.80 -1.80 -9.82
N ILE A 141 -15.85 -0.97 -9.78
CA ILE A 141 -16.87 -1.05 -8.74
C ILE A 141 -17.74 -2.28 -9.00
N VAL A 142 -17.77 -3.21 -8.07
CA VAL A 142 -18.49 -4.49 -8.19
C VAL A 142 -19.82 -4.49 -7.43
N SER A 143 -19.96 -3.68 -6.37
CA SER A 143 -21.23 -3.49 -5.68
C SER A 143 -21.27 -2.15 -4.92
N GLY A 144 -22.47 -1.69 -4.60
CA GLY A 144 -22.69 -0.47 -3.85
C GLY A 144 -22.36 0.83 -4.59
N SER A 145 -22.19 1.91 -3.82
CA SER A 145 -21.88 3.24 -4.36
C SER A 145 -21.31 4.16 -3.30
N GLY A 146 -20.61 5.21 -3.74
CA GLY A 146 -20.07 6.25 -2.87
C GLY A 146 -19.46 7.39 -3.68
N THR A 147 -19.08 8.47 -3.02
CA THR A 147 -18.35 9.57 -3.64
C THR A 147 -16.86 9.34 -3.50
N LEU A 148 -16.17 9.10 -4.60
CA LEU A 148 -14.70 9.13 -4.66
C LEU A 148 -14.25 10.58 -4.76
N ILE A 149 -13.30 10.96 -3.90
CA ILE A 149 -12.62 12.25 -3.94
C ILE A 149 -11.20 12.02 -4.39
N THR A 150 -10.72 12.79 -5.37
CA THR A 150 -9.35 12.69 -5.88
C THR A 150 -8.72 14.07 -6.05
N GLY A 151 -7.39 14.12 -6.12
CA GLY A 151 -6.64 15.36 -6.38
C GLY A 151 -6.24 16.12 -5.13
N GLY A 152 -5.84 17.39 -5.32
CA GLY A 152 -5.32 18.21 -4.25
C GLY A 152 -3.98 17.69 -3.69
N ARG A 153 -3.80 17.81 -2.38
CA ARG A 153 -2.62 17.38 -1.66
C ARG A 153 -2.97 16.77 -0.30
N ILE A 154 -2.04 15.99 0.25
CA ILE A 154 -2.15 15.49 1.63
C ILE A 154 -1.58 16.54 2.59
N VAL A 155 -2.32 16.84 3.64
CA VAL A 155 -1.92 17.73 4.74
C VAL A 155 -1.91 16.94 6.05
N ASN A 156 -0.89 17.19 6.88
CA ASN A 156 -0.66 16.53 8.17
C ASN A 156 -0.69 15.00 8.06
N GLY A 157 -0.12 14.48 6.97
CA GLY A 157 -0.08 13.07 6.68
C GLY A 157 0.95 12.30 7.49
N ARG A 158 0.79 10.96 7.47
CA ARG A 158 1.72 9.99 8.02
C ARG A 158 2.02 8.92 6.99
N LYS A 159 3.29 8.52 6.92
CA LYS A 159 3.73 7.41 6.06
C LYS A 159 3.15 6.09 6.55
N SER A 160 2.84 5.20 5.62
CA SER A 160 2.50 3.81 5.93
C SER A 160 3.68 3.12 6.62
N ALA A 161 3.37 2.21 7.55
CA ALA A 161 4.40 1.38 8.19
C ALA A 161 4.99 0.42 7.14
N PRO A 162 6.32 0.43 6.91
CA PRO A 162 6.93 -0.42 5.87
C PRO A 162 6.66 -1.91 6.07
N GLU A 163 6.58 -2.34 7.33
CA GLU A 163 6.39 -3.74 7.69
C GLU A 163 4.93 -4.21 7.69
N ALA A 164 3.97 -3.30 7.51
CA ALA A 164 2.56 -3.68 7.42
C ALA A 164 2.30 -4.52 6.17
N GLU A 165 1.55 -5.62 6.31
CA GLU A 165 1.21 -6.51 5.20
C GLU A 165 0.58 -5.74 4.03
N VAL A 166 -0.40 -4.87 4.32
CA VAL A 166 -1.05 -4.05 3.29
C VAL A 166 -0.07 -3.15 2.53
N THR A 167 1.00 -2.69 3.19
CA THR A 167 2.07 -1.92 2.53
C THR A 167 2.88 -2.82 1.59
N LYS A 168 3.21 -4.02 2.02
CA LYS A 168 4.05 -4.96 1.25
C LYS A 168 3.34 -5.57 0.05
N VAL A 169 2.05 -5.84 0.17
CA VAL A 169 1.34 -6.67 -0.83
C VAL A 169 0.22 -5.95 -1.58
N LEU A 170 -0.10 -4.70 -1.23
CA LEU A 170 -1.18 -3.97 -1.89
C LEU A 170 -0.85 -2.48 -2.13
N ASN A 171 -0.69 -1.71 -1.06
CA ASN A 171 -0.65 -0.24 -1.14
C ASN A 171 0.72 0.32 -1.49
N GLY A 172 1.80 -0.44 -1.25
CA GLY A 172 3.14 0.11 -1.30
C GLY A 172 3.36 1.26 -0.31
N PRO A 173 4.52 1.92 -0.35
CA PRO A 173 4.77 3.13 0.41
C PRO A 173 3.73 4.21 0.08
N SER A 174 3.11 4.78 1.12
CA SER A 174 1.97 5.68 0.97
C SER A 174 1.98 6.77 2.03
N CYS A 175 1.26 7.85 1.77
CA CYS A 175 1.03 8.95 2.69
C CYS A 175 -0.47 9.11 2.93
N SER A 176 -0.92 8.97 4.18
CA SER A 176 -2.33 9.14 4.55
C SER A 176 -2.54 10.36 5.42
N GLY A 177 -3.58 11.16 5.15
CA GLY A 177 -3.85 12.38 5.88
C GLY A 177 -5.12 13.09 5.44
N ILE A 178 -5.14 14.43 5.60
CA ILE A 178 -6.24 15.27 5.17
C ILE A 178 -6.02 15.68 3.71
N MET A 179 -7.00 15.46 2.86
CA MET A 179 -6.98 15.94 1.47
C MET A 179 -7.43 17.40 1.44
N ALA A 180 -6.68 18.25 0.75
CA ALA A 180 -7.01 19.69 0.63
C ALA A 180 -6.58 20.27 -0.70
N GLY A 181 -7.15 21.41 -1.08
CA GLY A 181 -6.90 22.09 -2.36
C GLY A 181 -7.94 21.73 -3.41
N ASP A 182 -7.52 21.64 -4.66
CA ASP A 182 -8.42 21.36 -5.79
C ASP A 182 -8.84 19.90 -5.81
N LEU A 183 -9.98 19.61 -5.23
CA LEU A 183 -10.54 18.28 -5.08
C LEU A 183 -11.63 18.02 -6.13
N VAL A 184 -11.52 16.91 -6.82
CA VAL A 184 -12.57 16.39 -7.72
C VAL A 184 -13.41 15.37 -6.97
N LYS A 185 -14.73 15.53 -6.98
CA LYS A 185 -15.70 14.62 -6.37
C LYS A 185 -16.53 13.95 -7.45
N LYS A 186 -16.58 12.62 -7.43
CA LYS A 186 -17.33 11.83 -8.40
C LYS A 186 -18.09 10.72 -7.69
N VAL A 187 -19.41 10.67 -7.85
CA VAL A 187 -20.20 9.52 -7.42
C VAL A 187 -19.86 8.35 -8.35
N LEU A 188 -19.49 7.23 -7.75
CA LEU A 188 -19.23 5.97 -8.44
C LEU A 188 -20.24 4.92 -7.99
N LYS A 189 -20.62 4.04 -8.90
CA LYS A 189 -21.57 2.95 -8.71
C LYS A 189 -21.10 1.69 -9.43
N THR A 190 -21.74 0.58 -9.17
CA THR A 190 -21.46 -0.71 -9.81
C THR A 190 -21.29 -0.57 -11.32
N GLY A 191 -20.19 -1.11 -11.85
CA GLY A 191 -19.78 -1.06 -13.25
C GLY A 191 -18.88 0.10 -13.61
N ASP A 192 -18.77 1.14 -12.76
CA ASP A 192 -17.87 2.26 -13.02
C ASP A 192 -16.39 1.83 -12.85
N ILE A 193 -15.54 2.43 -13.68
CA ILE A 193 -14.09 2.22 -13.65
C ILE A 193 -13.43 3.56 -13.40
N VAL A 194 -12.35 3.56 -12.59
CA VAL A 194 -11.51 4.73 -12.39
C VAL A 194 -10.04 4.32 -12.41
N ILE A 195 -9.19 5.18 -12.93
CA ILE A 195 -7.72 5.05 -12.88
C ILE A 195 -7.18 6.23 -12.09
N ILE A 196 -6.43 5.93 -11.03
CA ILE A 196 -5.81 6.91 -10.13
C ILE A 196 -4.29 6.80 -10.31
N PRO A 197 -3.63 7.79 -10.92
CA PRO A 197 -2.18 7.77 -11.07
C PRO A 197 -1.45 7.78 -9.72
N ALA A 198 -0.25 7.24 -9.71
CA ALA A 198 0.64 7.32 -8.56
C ALA A 198 0.79 8.77 -8.06
N GLY A 199 0.85 8.95 -6.77
CA GLY A 199 0.96 10.26 -6.12
C GLY A 199 -0.34 11.06 -6.02
N VAL A 200 -1.42 10.67 -6.70
CA VAL A 200 -2.70 11.37 -6.64
C VAL A 200 -3.43 11.01 -5.33
N PRO A 201 -3.68 12.00 -4.44
CA PRO A 201 -4.49 11.79 -3.25
C PRO A 201 -5.91 11.35 -3.60
N HIS A 202 -6.44 10.39 -2.85
CA HIS A 202 -7.81 9.94 -3.03
C HIS A 202 -8.41 9.40 -1.74
N GLY A 203 -9.74 9.38 -1.67
CA GLY A 203 -10.49 8.91 -0.52
C GLY A 203 -11.98 8.82 -0.82
N TRP A 204 -12.74 8.20 0.06
CA TRP A 204 -14.16 8.00 -0.11
C TRP A 204 -14.98 8.77 0.92
N THR A 205 -16.15 9.27 0.48
CA THR A 205 -17.18 9.86 1.33
C THR A 205 -18.57 9.50 0.80
N ASP A 206 -19.61 9.87 1.54
CA ASP A 206 -21.01 9.69 1.14
C ASP A 206 -21.37 8.26 0.73
N ILE A 207 -20.74 7.27 1.37
CA ILE A 207 -21.15 5.88 1.25
C ILE A 207 -22.36 5.69 2.18
N THR A 208 -23.52 5.40 1.61
CA THR A 208 -24.76 5.23 2.40
C THR A 208 -24.88 3.84 3.02
N ASP A 209 -24.35 2.83 2.37
CA ASP A 209 -24.34 1.44 2.82
C ASP A 209 -22.94 0.87 2.68
N HIS A 210 -22.52 0.54 1.47
CA HIS A 210 -21.19 0.06 1.17
C HIS A 210 -20.74 0.42 -0.24
N VAL A 211 -19.46 0.26 -0.51
CA VAL A 211 -18.87 0.14 -1.84
C VAL A 211 -17.81 -0.94 -1.83
N ASP A 212 -17.95 -1.92 -2.75
CA ASP A 212 -16.96 -2.93 -3.02
C ASP A 212 -16.34 -2.71 -4.39
N TYR A 213 -15.02 -2.85 -4.48
CA TYR A 213 -14.34 -2.72 -5.76
C TYR A 213 -13.12 -3.63 -5.85
N LEU A 214 -12.91 -4.16 -7.05
CA LEU A 214 -11.64 -4.77 -7.41
C LEU A 214 -10.62 -3.65 -7.65
N SER A 215 -9.42 -3.83 -7.11
CA SER A 215 -8.29 -2.94 -7.31
C SER A 215 -7.18 -3.64 -8.08
N PHE A 216 -6.73 -3.02 -9.16
CA PHE A 216 -5.66 -3.48 -10.04
C PHE A 216 -4.48 -2.51 -9.90
N ARG A 217 -3.32 -3.01 -9.47
CA ARG A 217 -2.19 -2.17 -9.09
C ARG A 217 -0.88 -2.63 -9.71
N PRO A 218 -0.55 -2.14 -10.91
CA PRO A 218 0.80 -2.27 -11.45
C PRO A 218 1.78 -1.46 -10.60
N SER A 219 2.92 -2.03 -10.28
CA SER A 219 3.96 -1.37 -9.49
C SER A 219 5.36 -1.75 -9.96
N ASP A 220 6.31 -0.82 -9.82
CA ASP A 220 7.71 -1.06 -10.16
C ASP A 220 8.41 -1.87 -9.05
N HIS A 221 8.06 -3.16 -8.94
CA HIS A 221 8.65 -4.14 -8.00
C HIS A 221 8.57 -3.76 -6.51
N VAL A 222 7.72 -2.79 -6.14
CA VAL A 222 7.58 -2.35 -4.73
C VAL A 222 6.75 -3.28 -3.87
N LEU A 223 5.98 -4.18 -4.49
CA LEU A 223 5.16 -5.17 -3.79
C LEU A 223 5.83 -6.54 -3.77
N GLU A 224 5.55 -7.33 -2.76
CA GLU A 224 6.07 -8.69 -2.63
C GLU A 224 5.37 -9.64 -3.62
N ALA A 225 6.04 -9.97 -4.72
CA ALA A 225 5.54 -10.92 -5.70
C ALA A 225 5.39 -12.35 -5.11
N GLY A 226 4.45 -13.11 -5.67
CA GLY A 226 4.16 -14.46 -5.21
C GLY A 226 3.18 -14.52 -4.03
N TYR A 227 2.73 -13.38 -3.52
CA TYR A 227 1.68 -13.36 -2.49
C TYR A 227 0.38 -13.97 -3.02
N VAL A 228 -0.22 -14.84 -2.21
CA VAL A 228 -1.54 -15.42 -2.39
C VAL A 228 -2.28 -15.34 -1.08
N HIS A 229 -3.49 -14.79 -1.09
CA HIS A 229 -4.28 -14.62 0.13
C HIS A 229 -4.53 -15.98 0.83
N PRO A 230 -4.38 -16.07 2.18
CA PRO A 230 -4.53 -17.34 2.90
C PRO A 230 -5.90 -18.03 2.75
N ALA A 231 -6.97 -17.28 2.47
CA ALA A 231 -8.30 -17.83 2.23
C ALA A 231 -8.42 -18.60 0.91
N ILE A 232 -7.46 -18.44 -0.02
CA ILE A 232 -7.44 -19.19 -1.28
C ILE A 232 -6.89 -20.58 -0.99
N LYS A 233 -7.75 -21.61 -1.11
CA LYS A 233 -7.33 -23.00 -0.94
C LYS A 233 -6.39 -23.39 -2.08
N LYS A 234 -5.26 -23.99 -1.71
CA LYS A 234 -4.33 -24.63 -2.65
C LYS A 234 -4.88 -25.98 -3.10
#